data_6eb327cc4909dbed6461d06601dd3cc3
#
_entry.id   6eb327cc4909dbed6461d06601dd3cc3
#
_cell.length_a   1.000
_cell.length_b   1.000
_cell.length_c   1.000
_cell.angle_alpha   90.00
_cell.angle_beta   90.00
_cell.angle_gamma   90.00
#
_symmetry.space_group_name_H-M   'P 1'
#
loop_
_entity.id
_entity.type
_entity.pdbx_description
1 polymer ?
#
loop_
_entity_poly.entity_id
_entity_poly.type
_entity_poly.pdbx_seq_one_letter_code
_entity_poly.pdbx_strand_id
1 'polypeptide(L)'
;IWDLMLYTDYRESVYSLTAMLLDSNLINPKTYKREKPLILREAKGTTTTNKSGYRSSYSSSIRLKDTDVIWSFGEQHEYPVSTIDQFVITEYLKLLMPYYKKDKKVSNYVNSLLTHEDMDYQFVATVMLTKYNQEVHDSLYLNLSKSPDYRFAFYKALKFIGKEDKFVEDYLSQQKLMESAIFASSSVDEEDSLKFIEKRYIKNKYDEGYVYFFKHQSDYNNKWYIHYAGLQPKDTTQINSKTNLDYIERKASSVYTEDEITKEIDDWVKYLNLIGRERAASKSSSEYSYYD
;
A
#
# COMPACT_ATOMS: atom_id res chain seq x y z
N ILE A 1 4.21 -23.65 20.02
CA ILE A 1 4.11 -22.35 19.34
C ILE A 1 3.19 -21.41 20.13
N TRP A 2 2.02 -21.87 20.54
CA TRP A 2 1.02 -21.05 21.25
C TRP A 2 1.48 -20.56 22.63
N ASP A 3 2.32 -21.34 23.31
CA ASP A 3 2.91 -20.92 24.59
C ASP A 3 3.81 -19.68 24.44
N LEU A 4 4.37 -19.44 23.25
CA LEU A 4 5.14 -18.23 22.96
C LEU A 4 4.30 -16.95 22.94
N MET A 5 2.98 -17.06 22.74
CA MET A 5 2.07 -15.91 22.85
C MET A 5 1.97 -15.35 24.28
N LEU A 6 2.40 -16.11 25.27
CA LEU A 6 2.46 -15.65 26.66
C LEU A 6 3.61 -14.66 26.90
N TYR A 7 4.63 -14.67 26.02
CA TYR A 7 5.79 -13.78 26.10
C TYR A 7 5.60 -12.59 25.18
N THR A 8 5.57 -11.38 25.73
CA THR A 8 5.33 -10.12 25.01
C THR A 8 6.26 -9.92 23.82
N ASP A 9 7.54 -10.26 23.97
CA ASP A 9 8.57 -9.98 22.95
C ASP A 9 8.43 -10.80 21.67
N TYR A 10 7.70 -11.93 21.72
CA TYR A 10 7.51 -12.81 20.56
C TYR A 10 6.08 -12.81 20.02
N ARG A 11 5.18 -12.09 20.66
CA ARG A 11 3.73 -12.18 20.41
C ARG A 11 3.36 -11.76 19.00
N GLU A 12 3.88 -10.63 18.54
CA GLU A 12 3.61 -10.13 17.18
C GLU A 12 4.11 -11.13 16.13
N SER A 13 5.32 -11.66 16.29
CA SER A 13 5.88 -12.67 15.37
C SER A 13 5.05 -13.95 15.33
N VAL A 14 4.50 -14.38 16.48
CA VAL A 14 3.63 -15.55 16.54
C VAL A 14 2.29 -15.29 15.88
N TYR A 15 1.72 -14.09 16.03
CA TYR A 15 0.48 -13.72 15.33
C TYR A 15 0.68 -13.68 13.82
N SER A 16 1.74 -13.03 13.33
CA SER A 16 2.10 -13.01 11.92
C SER A 16 2.27 -14.41 11.34
N LEU A 17 3.06 -15.26 12.00
CA LEU A 17 3.24 -16.65 11.57
C LEU A 17 1.91 -17.41 11.55
N THR A 18 1.07 -17.24 12.57
CA THR A 18 -0.22 -17.91 12.65
C THR A 18 -1.15 -17.45 11.55
N ALA A 19 -1.20 -16.14 11.27
CA ALA A 19 -2.01 -15.58 10.21
C ALA A 19 -1.55 -16.07 8.82
N MET A 20 -0.24 -16.19 8.61
CA MET A 20 0.34 -16.75 7.39
C MET A 20 -0.04 -18.24 7.21
N LEU A 21 0.06 -19.02 8.27
CA LEU A 21 -0.32 -20.45 8.25
C LEU A 21 -1.82 -20.64 8.00
N LEU A 22 -2.65 -19.74 8.53
CA LEU A 22 -4.09 -19.72 8.31
C LEU A 22 -4.44 -19.37 6.85
N ASP A 23 -3.85 -18.31 6.31
CA ASP A 23 -4.04 -17.90 4.91
C ASP A 23 -3.59 -18.98 3.91
N SER A 24 -2.54 -19.75 4.28
CA SER A 24 -2.04 -20.89 3.51
C SER A 24 -2.85 -22.18 3.71
N ASN A 25 -3.92 -22.16 4.51
CA ASN A 25 -4.72 -23.32 4.89
C ASN A 25 -3.93 -24.45 5.58
N LEU A 26 -2.77 -24.15 6.16
CA LEU A 26 -1.95 -25.12 6.90
C LEU A 26 -2.42 -25.35 8.33
N ILE A 27 -3.20 -24.42 8.86
CA ILE A 27 -3.90 -24.55 10.14
C ILE A 27 -5.37 -24.13 9.99
N ASN A 28 -6.20 -24.50 10.94
CA ASN A 28 -7.58 -24.04 11.00
C ASN A 28 -7.83 -23.21 12.28
N PRO A 29 -8.92 -22.41 12.31
CA PRO A 29 -9.20 -21.54 13.46
C PRO A 29 -9.34 -22.27 14.80
N LYS A 30 -9.69 -23.56 14.81
CA LYS A 30 -9.81 -24.34 16.03
C LYS A 30 -8.48 -24.49 16.77
N THR A 31 -7.36 -24.44 16.02
CA THR A 31 -6.00 -24.62 16.53
C THR A 31 -5.63 -23.56 17.59
N TYR A 32 -6.11 -22.32 17.43
CA TYR A 32 -5.82 -21.18 18.34
C TYR A 32 -7.10 -20.61 18.99
N LYS A 33 -8.14 -21.44 19.12
CA LYS A 33 -9.43 -21.00 19.72
C LYS A 33 -9.27 -20.49 21.17
N ARG A 34 -8.33 -21.05 21.92
CA ARG A 34 -8.06 -20.65 23.31
C ARG A 34 -7.46 -19.26 23.40
N GLU A 35 -6.66 -18.87 22.43
CA GLU A 35 -5.94 -17.62 22.35
C GLU A 35 -6.81 -16.46 21.82
N LYS A 36 -7.96 -16.76 21.22
CA LYS A 36 -8.88 -15.77 20.67
C LYS A 36 -9.20 -14.60 21.66
N PRO A 37 -9.50 -14.84 22.95
CA PRO A 37 -9.76 -13.73 23.87
C PRO A 37 -8.54 -12.83 24.07
N LEU A 38 -7.33 -13.41 24.07
CA LEU A 38 -6.09 -12.65 24.15
C LEU A 38 -5.88 -11.81 22.87
N ILE A 39 -6.01 -12.43 21.70
CA ILE A 39 -5.89 -11.75 20.39
C ILE A 39 -6.88 -10.57 20.33
N LEU A 40 -8.13 -10.75 20.72
CA LEU A 40 -9.14 -9.70 20.74
C LEU A 40 -8.81 -8.58 21.72
N ARG A 41 -8.24 -8.89 22.88
CA ARG A 41 -7.81 -7.90 23.87
C ARG A 41 -6.65 -7.05 23.35
N GLU A 42 -5.65 -7.68 22.76
CA GLU A 42 -4.49 -6.99 22.19
C GLU A 42 -4.91 -6.10 21.00
N ALA A 43 -5.73 -6.64 20.11
CA ALA A 43 -6.27 -5.88 19.00
C ALA A 43 -7.02 -4.60 19.43
N LYS A 44 -7.82 -4.69 20.50
CA LYS A 44 -8.49 -3.53 21.10
C LYS A 44 -7.51 -2.56 21.74
N GLY A 45 -6.46 -3.07 22.40
CA GLY A 45 -5.41 -2.25 23.00
C GLY A 45 -4.68 -1.42 21.95
N THR A 46 -4.36 -2.00 20.79
CA THR A 46 -3.69 -1.30 19.68
C THR A 46 -4.50 -0.12 19.17
N THR A 47 -5.83 -0.25 19.07
CA THR A 47 -6.72 0.83 18.58
C THR A 47 -6.97 1.93 19.62
N THR A 48 -6.70 1.70 20.90
CA THR A 48 -6.99 2.70 21.97
C THR A 48 -5.77 3.48 22.43
N THR A 49 -4.55 3.01 22.16
CA THR A 49 -3.31 3.59 22.71
C THR A 49 -2.70 4.71 21.86
N ASN A 50 -3.33 5.13 20.78
CA ASN A 50 -2.78 6.04 19.75
C ASN A 50 -2.73 7.52 20.14
N LYS A 51 -2.45 7.88 21.37
CA LYS A 51 -2.40 9.32 21.70
C LYS A 51 -1.03 9.90 22.02
N SER A 52 0.03 9.16 22.06
CA SER A 52 1.40 9.74 22.11
C SER A 52 2.50 8.69 22.17
N GLY A 53 3.40 8.66 21.22
CA GLY A 53 4.64 7.91 21.33
C GLY A 53 5.39 7.79 20.00
N TYR A 54 6.55 8.41 19.93
CA TYR A 54 7.53 8.16 18.86
C TYR A 54 7.90 6.68 18.83
N ARG A 55 7.67 6.00 17.72
CA ARG A 55 8.23 4.68 17.45
C ARG A 55 9.07 4.73 16.19
N SER A 56 10.30 4.21 16.29
CA SER A 56 11.19 4.00 15.16
C SER A 56 10.61 2.96 14.19
N SER A 57 10.57 3.30 12.91
CA SER A 57 10.10 2.45 11.83
C SER A 57 11.06 1.27 11.59
N TYR A 58 10.54 0.05 11.72
CA TYR A 58 11.17 -1.13 11.13
C TYR A 58 10.40 -1.50 9.86
N SER A 59 11.05 -1.41 8.71
CA SER A 59 10.53 -1.98 7.48
C SER A 59 10.76 -3.49 7.48
N SER A 60 9.73 -4.29 7.63
CA SER A 60 9.80 -5.73 7.39
C SER A 60 9.14 -6.05 6.06
N SER A 61 9.94 -6.38 5.05
CA SER A 61 9.46 -6.96 3.81
C SER A 61 9.38 -8.48 3.97
N ILE A 62 8.18 -9.04 3.95
CA ILE A 62 8.00 -10.50 3.84
C ILE A 62 7.89 -10.84 2.35
N ARG A 63 8.92 -11.46 1.78
CA ARG A 63 8.85 -12.10 0.46
C ARG A 63 8.19 -13.46 0.62
N LEU A 64 6.97 -13.60 0.16
CA LEU A 64 6.39 -14.91 -0.13
C LEU A 64 6.89 -15.35 -1.52
N LYS A 65 7.45 -16.56 -1.62
CA LYS A 65 7.81 -17.18 -2.90
C LYS A 65 6.60 -17.10 -3.85
N ASP A 66 6.83 -16.56 -5.04
CA ASP A 66 5.90 -16.47 -6.18
C ASP A 66 4.75 -15.46 -6.13
N THR A 67 4.66 -14.61 -5.12
CA THR A 67 3.79 -13.44 -5.17
C THR A 67 4.54 -12.23 -4.61
N ASP A 68 4.98 -11.34 -5.50
CA ASP A 68 5.56 -10.04 -5.13
C ASP A 68 4.50 -9.08 -4.61
N VAL A 69 3.80 -9.47 -3.57
CA VAL A 69 2.91 -8.56 -2.83
C VAL A 69 3.70 -8.00 -1.66
N ILE A 70 4.49 -6.99 -1.96
CA ILE A 70 5.05 -6.14 -0.92
C ILE A 70 3.95 -5.17 -0.50
N TRP A 71 3.41 -5.34 0.69
CA TRP A 71 2.70 -4.29 1.38
C TRP A 71 3.76 -3.31 1.92
N SER A 72 4.36 -2.51 1.05
CA SER A 72 5.18 -1.38 1.48
C SER A 72 4.25 -0.17 1.54
N PHE A 73 3.76 0.13 2.72
CA PHE A 73 3.29 1.45 3.05
C PHE A 73 4.53 2.32 3.23
N GLY A 74 4.52 3.51 2.63
CA GLY A 74 5.57 4.47 2.44
C GLY A 74 6.76 4.44 3.40
N GLU A 75 7.95 4.62 2.83
CA GLU A 75 9.17 4.92 3.57
C GLU A 75 9.08 6.29 4.23
N GLN A 76 9.52 6.31 5.49
CA GLN A 76 10.07 7.44 6.24
C GLN A 76 9.60 8.85 5.83
N HIS A 77 8.45 9.24 6.33
CA HIS A 77 8.21 10.58 6.81
C HIS A 77 7.87 10.48 8.28
N GLU A 78 8.20 11.52 9.08
CA GLU A 78 7.78 11.66 10.46
C GLU A 78 6.26 11.82 10.52
N TYR A 79 5.54 10.75 10.17
CA TYR A 79 4.09 10.70 10.33
C TYR A 79 3.76 10.03 11.65
N PRO A 80 2.73 10.52 12.34
CA PRO A 80 2.33 9.92 13.58
C PRO A 80 1.82 8.49 13.35
N VAL A 81 2.49 7.54 13.96
CA VAL A 81 2.01 6.25 14.49
C VAL A 81 1.24 5.27 13.59
N SER A 82 0.70 5.62 12.41
CA SER A 82 -0.30 4.81 11.70
C SER A 82 0.20 3.53 11.01
N THR A 83 1.41 3.51 10.46
CA THR A 83 1.87 2.41 9.58
C THR A 83 2.18 1.09 10.30
N ILE A 84 2.71 1.13 11.50
CA ILE A 84 3.00 -0.08 12.28
C ILE A 84 1.69 -0.69 12.80
N ASP A 85 0.76 0.15 13.19
CA ASP A 85 -0.53 -0.27 13.72
C ASP A 85 -1.41 -0.94 12.65
N GLN A 86 -1.35 -0.49 11.39
CA GLN A 86 -2.06 -1.14 10.27
C GLN A 86 -1.61 -2.57 10.02
N PHE A 87 -0.31 -2.83 10.03
CA PHE A 87 0.20 -4.19 9.85
C PHE A 87 -0.27 -5.10 10.98
N VAL A 88 -0.11 -4.65 12.22
CA VAL A 88 -0.50 -5.41 13.42
C VAL A 88 -2.00 -5.64 13.45
N ILE A 89 -2.83 -4.64 13.13
CA ILE A 89 -4.28 -4.78 13.06
C ILE A 89 -4.69 -5.75 11.95
N THR A 90 -4.04 -5.72 10.80
CA THR A 90 -4.30 -6.68 9.71
C THR A 90 -4.11 -8.12 10.18
N GLU A 91 -3.03 -8.40 10.91
CA GLU A 91 -2.75 -9.74 11.45
C GLU A 91 -3.80 -10.17 12.48
N TYR A 92 -4.18 -9.26 13.39
CA TYR A 92 -5.27 -9.54 14.33
C TYR A 92 -6.59 -9.83 13.62
N LEU A 93 -6.95 -9.04 12.60
CA LEU A 93 -8.17 -9.25 11.87
C LEU A 93 -8.16 -10.59 11.11
N LYS A 94 -7.05 -10.98 10.48
CA LYS A 94 -6.92 -12.31 9.86
C LYS A 94 -7.25 -13.43 10.85
N LEU A 95 -6.75 -13.33 12.09
CA LEU A 95 -7.00 -14.33 13.13
C LEU A 95 -8.41 -14.26 13.71
N LEU A 96 -9.05 -13.11 13.73
CA LEU A 96 -10.39 -12.90 14.31
C LEU A 96 -11.53 -13.15 13.31
N MET A 97 -11.33 -12.88 12.02
CA MET A 97 -12.38 -13.00 11.00
C MET A 97 -13.05 -14.37 10.92
N PRO A 98 -12.38 -15.52 11.10
CA PRO A 98 -13.03 -16.83 11.16
C PRO A 98 -14.10 -16.97 12.26
N TYR A 99 -14.07 -16.09 13.27
CA TYR A 99 -15.04 -16.06 14.36
C TYR A 99 -16.09 -14.95 14.21
N TYR A 100 -15.99 -14.10 13.21
CA TYR A 100 -16.83 -12.90 13.04
C TYR A 100 -18.34 -13.20 13.13
N LYS A 101 -18.83 -14.22 12.41
CA LYS A 101 -20.26 -14.61 12.42
C LYS A 101 -20.71 -15.28 13.72
N LYS A 102 -19.79 -15.85 14.49
CA LYS A 102 -20.10 -16.73 15.64
C LYS A 102 -19.82 -16.10 16.98
N ASP A 103 -19.12 -14.99 17.01
CA ASP A 103 -18.72 -14.31 18.25
C ASP A 103 -19.06 -12.83 18.19
N LYS A 104 -20.10 -12.45 18.94
CA LYS A 104 -20.58 -11.06 18.99
C LYS A 104 -19.50 -10.05 19.45
N LYS A 105 -18.55 -10.48 20.29
CA LYS A 105 -17.48 -9.59 20.74
C LYS A 105 -16.49 -9.30 19.60
N VAL A 106 -16.24 -10.30 18.75
CA VAL A 106 -15.41 -10.14 17.55
C VAL A 106 -16.12 -9.27 16.53
N SER A 107 -17.40 -9.55 16.20
CA SER A 107 -18.12 -8.74 15.22
C SER A 107 -18.28 -7.28 15.68
N ASN A 108 -18.57 -7.03 16.94
CA ASN A 108 -18.66 -5.66 17.49
C ASN A 108 -17.32 -4.92 17.35
N TYR A 109 -16.20 -5.60 17.63
CA TYR A 109 -14.89 -5.00 17.48
C TYR A 109 -14.58 -4.66 16.00
N VAL A 110 -14.73 -5.63 15.10
CA VAL A 110 -14.46 -5.40 13.68
C VAL A 110 -15.35 -4.30 13.10
N ASN A 111 -16.64 -4.28 13.47
CA ASN A 111 -17.57 -3.25 13.02
C ASN A 111 -17.23 -1.86 13.60
N SER A 112 -16.66 -1.77 14.79
CA SER A 112 -16.24 -0.48 15.35
C SER A 112 -15.08 0.15 14.57
N LEU A 113 -14.27 -0.65 13.86
CA LEU A 113 -13.21 -0.14 13.00
C LEU A 113 -13.74 0.54 11.75
N LEU A 114 -14.93 0.17 11.25
CA LEU A 114 -15.56 0.80 10.08
C LEU A 114 -15.99 2.27 10.33
N THR A 115 -16.12 2.65 11.58
CA THR A 115 -16.50 4.00 12.01
C THR A 115 -15.41 4.70 12.82
N HIS A 116 -14.20 4.15 12.79
CA HIS A 116 -13.06 4.73 13.48
C HIS A 116 -12.69 6.09 12.85
N GLU A 117 -12.21 7.05 13.66
CA GLU A 117 -11.78 8.37 13.19
C GLU A 117 -10.59 8.30 12.21
N ASP A 118 -9.71 7.32 12.41
CA ASP A 118 -8.58 7.03 11.54
C ASP A 118 -9.01 6.12 10.38
N MET A 119 -8.82 6.61 9.17
CA MET A 119 -9.22 5.94 7.94
C MET A 119 -8.42 4.66 7.65
N ASP A 120 -7.26 4.51 8.25
CA ASP A 120 -6.44 3.30 8.15
C ASP A 120 -7.18 2.08 8.70
N TYR A 121 -7.83 2.25 9.86
CA TYR A 121 -8.65 1.17 10.43
C TYR A 121 -9.89 0.88 9.60
N GLN A 122 -10.54 1.91 9.04
CA GLN A 122 -11.66 1.73 8.11
C GLN A 122 -11.20 0.94 6.88
N PHE A 123 -10.04 1.28 6.31
CA PHE A 123 -9.46 0.60 5.15
C PHE A 123 -9.23 -0.88 5.44
N VAL A 124 -8.49 -1.22 6.51
CA VAL A 124 -8.16 -2.61 6.84
C VAL A 124 -9.44 -3.42 7.13
N ALA A 125 -10.38 -2.86 7.90
CA ALA A 125 -11.63 -3.53 8.21
C ALA A 125 -12.49 -3.77 6.95
N THR A 126 -12.58 -2.77 6.06
CA THR A 126 -13.32 -2.89 4.78
C THR A 126 -12.75 -3.99 3.91
N VAL A 127 -11.43 -4.01 3.70
CA VAL A 127 -10.76 -5.05 2.90
C VAL A 127 -10.96 -6.43 3.51
N MET A 128 -10.81 -6.57 4.82
CA MET A 128 -10.96 -7.86 5.51
C MET A 128 -12.40 -8.37 5.47
N LEU A 129 -13.40 -7.53 5.74
CA LEU A 129 -14.80 -7.93 5.63
C LEU A 129 -15.15 -8.34 4.19
N THR A 130 -14.68 -7.60 3.20
CA THR A 130 -14.87 -7.92 1.78
C THR A 130 -14.23 -9.25 1.41
N LYS A 131 -12.99 -9.52 1.84
CA LYS A 131 -12.29 -10.81 1.66
C LYS A 131 -13.12 -11.99 2.19
N TYR A 132 -13.75 -11.82 3.34
CA TYR A 132 -14.56 -12.85 3.97
C TYR A 132 -16.05 -12.83 3.55
N ASN A 133 -16.39 -12.09 2.48
CA ASN A 133 -17.76 -11.97 1.95
C ASN A 133 -18.78 -11.55 3.04
N GLN A 134 -18.37 -10.61 3.89
CA GLN A 134 -19.26 -9.95 4.85
C GLN A 134 -19.79 -8.65 4.25
N GLU A 135 -20.94 -8.23 4.74
CA GLU A 135 -21.56 -6.97 4.32
C GLU A 135 -20.72 -5.76 4.75
N VAL A 136 -20.48 -4.84 3.82
CA VAL A 136 -19.85 -3.54 4.04
C VAL A 136 -20.70 -2.48 3.34
N HIS A 137 -20.93 -1.36 4.00
CA HIS A 137 -21.75 -0.28 3.44
C HIS A 137 -21.04 0.37 2.24
N ASP A 138 -21.79 0.64 1.16
CA ASP A 138 -21.24 1.18 -0.11
C ASP A 138 -20.49 2.52 0.07
N SER A 139 -20.88 3.32 1.07
CA SER A 139 -20.18 4.58 1.38
C SER A 139 -18.71 4.38 1.75
N LEU A 140 -18.33 3.24 2.34
CA LEU A 140 -16.93 2.95 2.67
C LEU A 140 -16.12 2.67 1.40
N TYR A 141 -16.68 1.91 0.45
CA TYR A 141 -16.05 1.73 -0.86
C TYR A 141 -15.88 3.05 -1.58
N LEU A 142 -16.91 3.91 -1.55
CA LEU A 142 -16.87 5.24 -2.14
C LEU A 142 -15.79 6.11 -1.49
N ASN A 143 -15.77 6.21 -0.17
CA ASN A 143 -14.82 7.05 0.56
C ASN A 143 -13.37 6.63 0.29
N LEU A 144 -13.07 5.32 0.34
CA LEU A 144 -11.73 4.79 0.09
C LEU A 144 -11.33 4.93 -1.39
N SER A 145 -12.26 4.75 -2.33
CA SER A 145 -11.97 4.96 -3.76
C SER A 145 -11.77 6.44 -4.09
N LYS A 146 -12.49 7.34 -3.40
CA LYS A 146 -12.39 8.78 -3.59
C LYS A 146 -11.11 9.35 -3.00
N SER A 147 -10.66 8.85 -1.86
CA SER A 147 -9.50 9.39 -1.15
C SER A 147 -8.20 9.19 -1.93
N PRO A 148 -7.42 10.25 -2.20
CA PRO A 148 -6.16 10.15 -2.91
C PRO A 148 -5.14 9.32 -2.14
N ASP A 149 -5.12 9.36 -0.81
CA ASP A 149 -4.22 8.57 0.02
C ASP A 149 -4.45 7.08 -0.09
N TYR A 150 -5.71 6.67 -0.25
CA TYR A 150 -6.09 5.24 -0.20
C TYR A 150 -6.46 4.64 -1.54
N ARG A 151 -6.86 5.43 -2.52
CA ARG A 151 -7.40 5.00 -3.83
C ARG A 151 -6.58 3.88 -4.47
N PHE A 152 -5.29 4.10 -4.66
CA PHE A 152 -4.41 3.12 -5.31
C PHE A 152 -4.21 1.87 -4.44
N ALA A 153 -3.93 2.05 -3.16
CA ALA A 153 -3.77 0.94 -2.22
C ALA A 153 -5.06 0.11 -2.11
N PHE A 154 -6.21 0.76 -2.10
CA PHE A 154 -7.51 0.12 -2.03
C PHE A 154 -7.82 -0.70 -3.29
N TYR A 155 -7.58 -0.14 -4.47
CA TYR A 155 -7.70 -0.88 -5.73
C TYR A 155 -6.80 -2.12 -5.75
N LYS A 156 -5.52 -1.98 -5.34
CA LYS A 156 -4.59 -3.11 -5.23
C LYS A 156 -5.11 -4.18 -4.28
N ALA A 157 -5.59 -3.79 -3.12
CA ALA A 157 -6.10 -4.70 -2.11
C ALA A 157 -7.33 -5.47 -2.61
N LEU A 158 -8.29 -4.78 -3.22
CA LEU A 158 -9.48 -5.42 -3.81
C LEU A 158 -9.11 -6.37 -4.94
N LYS A 159 -8.22 -5.96 -5.84
CA LYS A 159 -7.74 -6.83 -6.93
C LYS A 159 -7.02 -8.06 -6.41
N PHE A 160 -6.21 -7.91 -5.37
CA PHE A 160 -5.50 -9.04 -4.74
C PHE A 160 -6.45 -10.10 -4.17
N ILE A 161 -7.58 -9.67 -3.61
CA ILE A 161 -8.60 -10.58 -3.06
C ILE A 161 -9.67 -10.98 -4.09
N GLY A 162 -9.53 -10.60 -5.37
CA GLY A 162 -10.48 -10.91 -6.45
C GLY A 162 -11.85 -10.23 -6.27
N LYS A 163 -11.84 -8.97 -5.81
CA LYS A 163 -13.03 -8.16 -5.53
C LYS A 163 -12.94 -6.76 -6.14
N GLU A 164 -12.25 -6.62 -7.25
CA GLU A 164 -12.11 -5.36 -7.98
C GLU A 164 -13.45 -4.76 -8.43
N ASP A 165 -14.50 -5.58 -8.56
CA ASP A 165 -15.87 -5.16 -8.83
C ASP A 165 -16.46 -4.25 -7.74
N LYS A 166 -15.87 -4.23 -6.56
CA LYS A 166 -16.26 -3.35 -5.44
C LYS A 166 -15.62 -1.97 -5.49
N PHE A 167 -14.62 -1.77 -6.36
CA PHE A 167 -14.02 -0.47 -6.54
C PHE A 167 -14.94 0.45 -7.36
N VAL A 168 -15.05 1.72 -6.95
CA VAL A 168 -15.96 2.67 -7.62
C VAL A 168 -15.38 3.12 -8.94
N GLU A 169 -16.11 2.85 -10.05
CA GLU A 169 -15.66 3.04 -11.42
C GLU A 169 -15.26 4.48 -11.74
N ASP A 170 -15.94 5.48 -11.18
CA ASP A 170 -15.63 6.90 -11.37
C ASP A 170 -14.18 7.27 -10.98
N TYR A 171 -13.55 6.47 -10.13
CA TYR A 171 -12.17 6.66 -9.67
C TYR A 171 -11.19 5.65 -10.31
N LEU A 172 -11.70 4.75 -11.16
CA LEU A 172 -10.92 3.71 -11.81
C LEU A 172 -10.38 4.20 -13.18
N SER A 173 -9.35 5.03 -13.16
CA SER A 173 -8.56 5.35 -14.36
C SER A 173 -7.07 5.26 -14.05
N GLN A 174 -6.27 4.96 -15.08
CA GLN A 174 -4.81 4.90 -14.92
C GLN A 174 -4.28 6.20 -14.31
N GLN A 175 -4.76 7.35 -14.81
CA GLN A 175 -4.33 8.67 -14.31
C GLN A 175 -4.66 8.85 -12.83
N LYS A 176 -5.90 8.61 -12.41
CA LYS A 176 -6.32 8.77 -11.01
C LYS A 176 -5.60 7.82 -10.05
N LEU A 177 -5.30 6.61 -10.50
CA LEU A 177 -4.54 5.66 -9.70
C LEU A 177 -3.06 6.07 -9.58
N MET A 178 -2.46 6.60 -10.65
CA MET A 178 -1.09 7.10 -10.60
C MET A 178 -0.96 8.39 -9.79
N GLU A 179 -1.94 9.28 -9.85
CA GLU A 179 -2.07 10.44 -8.96
C GLU A 179 -2.07 10.01 -7.49
N SER A 180 -2.91 9.05 -7.13
CA SER A 180 -2.96 8.49 -5.79
C SER A 180 -1.65 7.81 -5.35
N ALA A 181 -0.97 7.12 -6.26
CA ALA A 181 0.33 6.51 -5.97
C ALA A 181 1.40 7.55 -5.62
N ILE A 182 1.39 8.70 -6.31
CA ILE A 182 2.28 9.83 -5.98
C ILE A 182 1.86 10.45 -4.65
N PHE A 183 0.58 10.73 -4.47
CA PHE A 183 0.05 11.37 -3.27
C PHE A 183 0.43 10.59 -2.01
N ALA A 184 0.16 9.29 -2.00
CA ALA A 184 0.51 8.39 -0.89
C ALA A 184 2.02 8.24 -0.65
N SER A 185 2.86 8.62 -1.62
CA SER A 185 4.32 8.50 -1.55
C SER A 185 5.07 9.81 -1.40
N SER A 186 4.40 10.96 -1.52
CA SER A 186 5.00 12.30 -1.52
C SER A 186 4.53 13.15 -0.33
N SER A 187 5.22 14.25 -0.09
CA SER A 187 4.81 15.27 0.88
C SER A 187 3.85 16.32 0.28
N VAL A 188 2.97 15.88 -0.60
CA VAL A 188 1.91 16.74 -1.16
C VAL A 188 0.74 16.70 -0.19
N ASP A 189 0.50 17.81 0.49
CA ASP A 189 -0.48 17.86 1.59
C ASP A 189 -1.94 18.03 1.12
N GLU A 190 -2.16 18.52 -0.12
CA GLU A 190 -3.50 18.78 -0.65
C GLU A 190 -3.68 18.18 -2.04
N GLU A 191 -4.78 17.43 -2.25
CA GLU A 191 -5.12 16.78 -3.53
C GLU A 191 -5.16 17.77 -4.70
N ASP A 192 -5.72 18.95 -4.49
CA ASP A 192 -5.85 19.98 -5.53
C ASP A 192 -4.51 20.62 -5.94
N SER A 193 -3.46 20.40 -5.16
CA SER A 193 -2.13 20.92 -5.47
C SER A 193 -1.41 20.09 -6.55
N LEU A 194 -1.75 18.81 -6.69
CA LEU A 194 -1.13 17.91 -7.67
C LEU A 194 -1.86 17.99 -9.00
N LYS A 195 -1.19 18.52 -10.02
CA LYS A 195 -1.75 18.74 -11.36
C LYS A 195 -1.14 17.78 -12.37
N PHE A 196 -2.00 17.06 -13.08
CA PHE A 196 -1.57 16.22 -14.20
C PHE A 196 -0.98 17.10 -15.32
N ILE A 197 0.16 16.68 -15.88
CA ILE A 197 0.81 17.32 -17.02
C ILE A 197 0.55 16.50 -18.27
N GLU A 198 1.12 15.31 -18.34
CA GLU A 198 1.04 14.43 -19.49
C GLU A 198 1.36 12.98 -19.12
N LYS A 199 1.15 12.07 -20.06
CA LYS A 199 1.67 10.71 -20.00
C LYS A 199 2.64 10.45 -21.14
N ARG A 200 3.70 9.72 -20.86
CA ARG A 200 4.70 9.31 -21.86
C ARG A 200 4.84 7.79 -21.89
N TYR A 201 4.99 7.28 -23.09
CA TYR A 201 5.25 5.87 -23.29
C TYR A 201 6.75 5.58 -23.09
N ILE A 202 7.02 4.65 -22.22
CA ILE A 202 8.37 4.16 -21.90
C ILE A 202 8.49 2.75 -22.44
N LYS A 203 9.64 2.46 -23.06
CA LYS A 203 10.01 1.11 -23.46
C LYS A 203 11.49 0.89 -23.25
N ASN A 204 11.79 0.00 -22.32
CA ASN A 204 13.15 -0.45 -22.07
C ASN A 204 13.26 -1.97 -22.24
N LYS A 205 14.38 -2.57 -21.85
CA LYS A 205 14.63 -3.99 -22.04
C LYS A 205 13.68 -4.89 -21.24
N TYR A 206 13.17 -4.39 -20.10
CA TYR A 206 12.42 -5.20 -19.13
C TYR A 206 10.94 -4.89 -19.13
N ASP A 207 10.59 -3.64 -19.39
CA ASP A 207 9.25 -3.13 -19.18
C ASP A 207 8.83 -2.20 -20.33
N GLU A 208 7.51 -2.15 -20.58
CA GLU A 208 6.91 -1.15 -21.45
C GLU A 208 5.55 -0.70 -20.92
N GLY A 209 5.22 0.58 -21.10
CA GLY A 209 3.92 1.15 -20.70
C GLY A 209 3.95 2.66 -20.56
N TYR A 210 2.86 3.20 -20.02
CA TYR A 210 2.74 4.63 -19.77
C TYR A 210 3.21 5.01 -18.36
N VAL A 211 4.00 6.08 -18.32
CA VAL A 211 4.33 6.84 -17.10
C VAL A 211 3.55 8.14 -17.13
N TYR A 212 2.96 8.50 -16.01
CA TYR A 212 2.13 9.68 -15.81
C TYR A 212 2.92 10.71 -15.05
N PHE A 213 3.01 11.93 -15.58
CA PHE A 213 3.73 13.06 -14.99
C PHE A 213 2.75 14.05 -14.38
N PHE A 214 3.09 14.51 -13.18
CA PHE A 214 2.30 15.47 -12.41
C PHE A 214 3.22 16.57 -11.90
N LYS A 215 2.66 17.74 -11.59
CA LYS A 215 3.35 18.83 -10.93
C LYS A 215 2.57 19.35 -9.74
N HIS A 216 3.27 19.80 -8.71
CA HIS A 216 2.71 20.64 -7.66
C HIS A 216 3.60 21.83 -7.39
N GLN A 217 3.02 22.93 -6.93
CA GLN A 217 3.77 24.09 -6.49
C GLN A 217 3.91 24.07 -4.98
N SER A 218 5.14 24.20 -4.49
CA SER A 218 5.37 24.28 -3.05
C SER A 218 5.06 25.70 -2.54
N ASP A 219 4.22 25.79 -1.54
CA ASP A 219 3.89 27.04 -0.87
C ASP A 219 5.11 27.67 -0.15
N TYR A 220 6.07 26.83 0.21
CA TYR A 220 7.26 27.27 0.96
C TYR A 220 8.26 28.06 0.11
N ASN A 221 8.42 27.72 -1.18
CA ASN A 221 9.48 28.30 -2.02
C ASN A 221 9.02 28.69 -3.43
N ASN A 222 7.73 28.61 -3.70
CA ASN A 222 7.11 28.88 -5.01
C ASN A 222 7.71 28.10 -6.20
N LYS A 223 8.42 27.00 -5.93
CA LYS A 223 8.98 26.15 -6.96
C LYS A 223 7.99 25.08 -7.39
N TRP A 224 8.05 24.72 -8.66
CA TRP A 224 7.33 23.57 -9.18
C TRP A 224 8.15 22.30 -8.94
N TYR A 225 7.45 21.29 -8.52
CA TYR A 225 7.96 19.94 -8.36
C TYR A 225 7.27 19.00 -9.34
N ILE A 226 8.06 18.16 -10.01
CA ILE A 226 7.58 17.20 -11.00
C ILE A 226 7.67 15.81 -10.40
N HIS A 227 6.60 15.09 -10.49
CA HIS A 227 6.49 13.71 -10.04
C HIS A 227 6.11 12.82 -11.19
N TYR A 228 6.49 11.56 -11.12
CA TYR A 228 5.97 10.57 -12.05
C TYR A 228 5.59 9.26 -11.35
N ALA A 229 4.61 8.57 -11.91
CA ALA A 229 4.20 7.24 -11.50
C ALA A 229 3.83 6.37 -12.71
N GLY A 230 4.14 5.08 -12.60
CA GLY A 230 3.85 4.08 -13.63
C GLY A 230 4.19 2.68 -13.10
N LEU A 231 4.29 1.67 -13.90
CA LEU A 231 4.06 1.64 -15.34
C LEU A 231 2.65 1.14 -15.61
N GLN A 232 1.89 1.83 -16.47
CA GLN A 232 0.54 1.41 -16.82
C GLN A 232 0.50 0.81 -18.24
N PRO A 233 -0.35 -0.20 -18.49
CA PRO A 233 -0.49 -0.80 -19.82
C PRO A 233 -0.79 0.22 -20.91
N LYS A 234 -0.35 -0.08 -22.15
CA LYS A 234 -0.66 0.73 -23.32
C LYS A 234 -2.15 0.80 -23.60
N ASP A 235 -2.85 -0.29 -23.37
CA ASP A 235 -4.31 -0.29 -23.38
C ASP A 235 -4.83 0.38 -22.10
N THR A 236 -5.40 1.57 -22.24
CA THR A 236 -5.86 2.39 -21.13
C THR A 236 -7.11 1.83 -20.44
N THR A 237 -7.76 0.81 -21.00
CA THR A 237 -8.85 0.08 -20.34
C THR A 237 -8.33 -0.92 -19.32
N GLN A 238 -7.05 -1.26 -19.38
CA GLN A 238 -6.40 -2.16 -18.45
C GLN A 238 -5.67 -1.36 -17.35
N ILE A 239 -5.70 -1.89 -16.15
CA ILE A 239 -5.03 -1.28 -15.00
C ILE A 239 -3.97 -2.23 -14.44
N ASN A 240 -2.74 -1.75 -14.34
CA ASN A 240 -1.70 -2.43 -13.59
C ASN A 240 -1.79 -2.03 -12.11
N SER A 241 -2.07 -3.01 -11.26
CA SER A 241 -2.08 -2.81 -9.80
C SER A 241 -0.69 -2.94 -9.16
N LYS A 242 0.32 -3.32 -9.94
CA LYS A 242 1.72 -3.36 -9.50
C LYS A 242 2.39 -2.08 -9.97
N THR A 243 2.78 -1.22 -9.04
CA THR A 243 3.76 -0.17 -9.33
C THR A 243 5.12 -0.73 -8.99
N ASN A 244 6.03 -0.75 -9.95
CA ASN A 244 7.43 -0.96 -9.64
C ASN A 244 7.95 0.32 -8.96
N LEU A 245 8.66 0.21 -7.84
CA LEU A 245 9.26 1.35 -7.13
C LEU A 245 10.16 2.20 -8.05
N ASP A 246 10.75 1.59 -9.08
CA ASP A 246 11.57 2.28 -10.08
C ASP A 246 10.78 3.29 -10.95
N TYR A 247 9.44 3.20 -10.94
CA TYR A 247 8.55 4.08 -11.69
C TYR A 247 7.66 4.94 -10.78
N ILE A 248 8.10 5.16 -9.54
CA ILE A 248 7.55 6.16 -8.66
C ILE A 248 8.70 7.03 -8.19
N GLU A 249 8.74 8.27 -8.62
CA GLU A 249 9.73 9.22 -8.17
C GLU A 249 9.05 10.29 -7.33
N ARG A 250 9.60 10.48 -6.13
CA ARG A 250 9.13 11.48 -5.16
C ARG A 250 9.83 12.81 -5.33
N LYS A 251 10.99 12.81 -6.00
CA LYS A 251 11.89 13.95 -5.99
C LYS A 251 11.79 14.67 -7.30
N ALA A 252 11.22 15.78 -7.19
CA ALA A 252 11.18 16.77 -8.19
C ALA A 252 12.50 17.47 -8.35
N SER A 253 12.90 17.61 -9.56
CA SER A 253 13.69 18.74 -9.95
C SER A 253 12.87 19.99 -9.69
N SER A 254 13.36 20.89 -8.88
CA SER A 254 12.67 22.15 -8.68
C SER A 254 12.90 23.03 -9.91
N VAL A 255 11.84 23.33 -10.63
CA VAL A 255 11.86 24.18 -11.82
C VAL A 255 11.05 25.44 -11.59
N TYR A 256 11.38 26.51 -12.31
CA TYR A 256 10.74 27.81 -12.16
C TYR A 256 9.85 28.19 -13.33
N THR A 257 10.05 27.58 -14.49
CA THR A 257 9.34 27.91 -15.73
C THR A 257 8.73 26.69 -16.40
N GLU A 258 7.71 26.89 -17.23
CA GLU A 258 7.05 25.84 -18.00
C GLU A 258 8.02 25.13 -18.98
N ASP A 259 8.95 25.88 -19.60
CA ASP A 259 9.95 25.30 -20.52
C ASP A 259 10.90 24.34 -19.79
N GLU A 260 11.27 24.67 -18.52
CA GLU A 260 12.07 23.80 -17.69
C GLU A 260 11.33 22.51 -17.33
N ILE A 261 10.00 22.57 -17.11
CA ILE A 261 9.17 21.39 -16.85
C ILE A 261 9.25 20.40 -18.02
N THR A 262 9.07 20.89 -19.25
CA THR A 262 9.12 20.04 -20.45
C THR A 262 10.49 19.38 -20.60
N LYS A 263 11.56 20.15 -20.43
CA LYS A 263 12.92 19.62 -20.50
C LYS A 263 13.17 18.53 -19.46
N GLU A 264 12.74 18.77 -18.24
CA GLU A 264 12.89 17.82 -17.14
C GLU A 264 12.16 16.50 -17.41
N ILE A 265 10.92 16.56 -17.91
CA ILE A 265 10.16 15.37 -18.33
C ILE A 265 10.92 14.61 -19.43
N ASP A 266 11.45 15.31 -20.44
CA ASP A 266 12.20 14.67 -21.51
C ASP A 266 13.48 13.98 -21.01
N ASP A 267 14.17 14.56 -20.04
CA ASP A 267 15.34 13.96 -19.42
C ASP A 267 14.97 12.74 -18.58
N TRP A 268 13.87 12.78 -17.82
CA TRP A 268 13.33 11.61 -17.13
C TRP A 268 12.90 10.49 -18.08
N VAL A 269 12.24 10.81 -19.19
CA VAL A 269 11.86 9.83 -20.22
C VAL A 269 13.10 9.14 -20.79
N LYS A 270 14.16 9.87 -21.08
CA LYS A 270 15.44 9.30 -21.52
C LYS A 270 16.02 8.35 -20.47
N TYR A 271 16.06 8.80 -19.21
CA TYR A 271 16.56 7.99 -18.10
C TYR A 271 15.76 6.69 -17.93
N LEU A 272 14.43 6.77 -17.87
CA LEU A 272 13.57 5.58 -17.72
C LEU A 272 13.71 4.58 -18.86
N ASN A 273 13.96 5.04 -20.08
CA ASN A 273 14.27 4.16 -21.22
C ASN A 273 15.67 3.50 -21.12
N LEU A 274 16.58 4.06 -20.33
CA LEU A 274 17.94 3.55 -20.12
C LEU A 274 18.07 2.58 -18.93
N ILE A 275 17.27 2.74 -17.88
CA ILE A 275 17.32 1.91 -16.65
C ILE A 275 17.36 0.42 -16.99
N GLY A 276 16.64 -0.03 -18.00
CA GLY A 276 16.64 -1.40 -18.44
C GLY A 276 18.01 -1.90 -18.92
N ARG A 277 18.86 -1.02 -19.43
CA ARG A 277 20.23 -1.34 -19.89
C ARG A 277 21.20 -1.44 -18.72
N GLU A 278 21.08 -0.55 -17.74
CA GLU A 278 21.96 -0.53 -16.57
C GLU A 278 21.73 -1.73 -15.64
N ARG A 279 20.46 -2.12 -15.43
CA ARG A 279 20.13 -3.34 -14.66
C ARG A 279 20.66 -4.62 -15.29
N ALA A 280 20.75 -4.71 -16.62
CA ALA A 280 21.34 -5.84 -17.31
C ALA A 280 22.85 -5.90 -17.08
N ALA A 281 23.52 -4.75 -17.12
CA ALA A 281 24.96 -4.66 -16.88
C ALA A 281 25.32 -5.02 -15.42
N SER A 282 24.53 -4.56 -14.44
CA SER A 282 24.77 -4.88 -13.02
C SER A 282 24.51 -6.36 -12.68
N LYS A 283 23.52 -7.01 -13.31
CA LYS A 283 23.30 -8.45 -13.13
C LYS A 283 24.40 -9.29 -13.74
N SER A 284 24.94 -8.92 -14.90
CA SER A 284 26.05 -9.64 -15.51
C SER A 284 27.35 -9.52 -14.69
N SER A 285 27.57 -8.38 -14.02
CA SER A 285 28.73 -8.19 -13.15
C SER A 285 28.62 -8.91 -11.80
N SER A 286 27.41 -9.15 -11.28
CA SER A 286 27.20 -9.88 -10.03
C SER A 286 27.21 -11.42 -10.20
N GLU A 287 26.88 -11.92 -11.38
CA GLU A 287 26.98 -13.36 -11.68
C GLU A 287 28.44 -13.85 -11.87
N TYR A 288 29.37 -12.94 -12.18
CA TYR A 288 30.79 -13.29 -12.34
C TYR A 288 31.64 -13.20 -11.06
N SER A 289 31.06 -12.72 -9.93
CA SER A 289 31.81 -12.55 -8.68
C SER A 289 31.66 -13.72 -7.67
N TYR A 290 31.04 -14.84 -8.05
CA TYR A 290 30.85 -15.99 -7.16
C TYR A 290 31.68 -17.23 -7.55
N TYR A 291 32.62 -17.12 -8.51
CA TYR A 291 33.54 -18.19 -8.91
C TYR A 291 34.95 -17.63 -9.13
N ASP A 292 35.57 -17.13 -8.05
CA ASP A 292 37.04 -17.05 -7.91
C ASP A 292 37.41 -17.29 -6.44
#